data_d52e7a057bf9d6f6636f97530caced5e
#
_entry.id   d52e7a057bf9d6f6636f97530caced5e
#
_cell.length_a   1.000
_cell.length_b   1.000
_cell.length_c   1.000
_cell.angle_alpha   90.00
_cell.angle_beta   90.00
_cell.angle_gamma   90.00
#
_symmetry.space_group_name_H-M   'P 1'
#
loop_
_entity.id
_entity.type
_entity.pdbx_description
1 polymer ?
#
loop_
_entity_poly.entity_id
_entity_poly.type
_entity_poly.pdbx_seq_one_letter_code
_entity_poly.pdbx_strand_id
1 'polypeptide(L)'
;GSPVDIVLNPLGVPSRMNIGQIYETVLGWAGLKLGKKYATPIFDGATMGEVAHELEEAGLPPFGRTYLYDGLTGDRFDQPVTVGVIYMLKLGHLVDDKMHARSIGPYSLITQQPLGGKAQFGGQRFGEMEVWALEAFGAANVLQEILTIKSDDVIGRAKAYEAIVKGENMHKPNIPESFNVLVHELRGLAL
;
A
#
# COMPACT_ATOMS: atom_id res chain seq x y z
N GLY A 1 -36.12 -9.02 -3.15
CA GLY A 1 -35.35 -8.21 -2.23
C GLY A 1 -34.22 -7.50 -2.95
N SER A 2 -33.71 -6.41 -2.38
CA SER A 2 -32.56 -5.72 -2.92
C SER A 2 -31.27 -6.50 -2.59
N PRO A 3 -30.34 -6.69 -3.53
CA PRO A 3 -29.07 -7.35 -3.25
C PRO A 3 -28.18 -6.47 -2.36
N VAL A 4 -27.30 -7.11 -1.61
CA VAL A 4 -26.21 -6.43 -0.88
C VAL A 4 -25.02 -6.31 -1.82
N ASP A 5 -24.47 -5.11 -1.96
CA ASP A 5 -23.35 -4.87 -2.88
C ASP A 5 -22.00 -5.21 -2.25
N ILE A 6 -21.83 -4.95 -0.93
CA ILE A 6 -20.59 -5.13 -0.20
C ILE A 6 -20.85 -5.77 1.16
N VAL A 7 -20.04 -6.73 1.52
CA VAL A 7 -19.99 -7.35 2.84
C VAL A 7 -18.68 -6.99 3.51
N LEU A 8 -18.76 -6.41 4.71
CA LEU A 8 -17.60 -6.05 5.50
C LEU A 8 -17.35 -7.06 6.62
N ASN A 9 -16.08 -7.38 6.87
CA ASN A 9 -15.70 -8.22 7.98
C ASN A 9 -15.87 -7.45 9.31
N PRO A 10 -16.72 -7.93 10.24
CA PRO A 10 -17.00 -7.24 11.50
C PRO A 10 -15.76 -7.12 12.40
N LEU A 11 -14.77 -8.00 12.27
CA LEU A 11 -13.52 -7.92 13.05
C LEU A 11 -12.70 -6.66 12.75
N GLY A 12 -12.86 -6.06 11.59
CA GLY A 12 -12.19 -4.82 11.21
C GLY A 12 -12.70 -3.56 11.93
N VAL A 13 -13.83 -3.63 12.63
CA VAL A 13 -14.41 -2.50 13.34
C VAL A 13 -13.82 -2.35 14.75
N PRO A 14 -13.91 -3.32 15.67
CA PRO A 14 -13.43 -3.16 17.04
C PRO A 14 -11.89 -3.05 17.08
N SER A 15 -11.17 -3.79 16.24
CA SER A 15 -9.70 -3.75 16.20
C SER A 15 -9.14 -2.39 15.78
N ARG A 16 -9.87 -1.63 14.98
CA ARG A 16 -9.48 -0.30 14.49
C ARG A 16 -10.17 0.85 15.22
N MET A 17 -11.03 0.57 16.20
CA MET A 17 -11.76 1.58 16.99
C MET A 17 -12.55 2.59 16.15
N ASN A 18 -13.07 2.17 15.00
CA ASN A 18 -13.80 3.01 14.05
C ASN A 18 -15.32 2.77 14.12
N ILE A 19 -15.90 2.85 15.31
CA ILE A 19 -17.33 2.59 15.56
C ILE A 19 -18.24 3.55 14.78
N GLY A 20 -17.78 4.74 14.49
CA GLY A 20 -18.52 5.73 13.71
C GLY A 20 -19.03 5.24 12.35
N GLN A 21 -18.34 4.29 11.72
CA GLN A 21 -18.81 3.70 10.47
C GLN A 21 -20.12 2.89 10.63
N ILE A 22 -20.38 2.32 11.80
CA ILE A 22 -21.65 1.62 12.06
C ILE A 22 -22.78 2.62 12.13
N TYR A 23 -22.60 3.74 12.85
CA TYR A 23 -23.57 4.81 12.90
C TYR A 23 -23.83 5.42 11.52
N GLU A 24 -22.76 5.67 10.75
CA GLU A 24 -22.85 6.15 9.38
C GLU A 24 -23.70 5.20 8.50
N THR A 25 -23.44 3.90 8.57
CA THR A 25 -24.14 2.89 7.80
C THR A 25 -25.64 2.89 8.12
N VAL A 26 -25.97 2.87 9.38
CA VAL A 26 -27.36 2.80 9.87
C VAL A 26 -28.11 4.10 9.55
N LEU A 27 -27.49 5.26 9.84
CA LEU A 27 -28.08 6.55 9.55
C LEU A 27 -28.21 6.81 8.03
N GLY A 28 -27.27 6.29 7.25
CA GLY A 28 -27.32 6.32 5.78
C GLY A 28 -28.54 5.56 5.22
N TRP A 29 -28.91 4.46 5.86
CA TRP A 29 -30.14 3.75 5.47
C TRP A 29 -31.40 4.55 5.78
N ALA A 30 -31.46 5.16 6.95
CA ALA A 30 -32.54 6.07 7.31
C ALA A 30 -32.65 7.23 6.31
N GLY A 31 -31.51 7.85 6.00
CA GLY A 31 -31.44 8.96 5.04
C GLY A 31 -31.90 8.58 3.64
N LEU A 32 -31.55 7.39 3.17
CA LEU A 32 -32.01 6.88 1.87
C LEU A 32 -33.54 6.75 1.83
N LYS A 33 -34.15 6.24 2.92
CA LYS A 33 -35.61 6.09 3.01
C LYS A 33 -36.35 7.43 3.16
N LEU A 34 -35.82 8.34 3.96
CA LEU A 34 -36.43 9.66 4.22
C LEU A 34 -36.09 10.70 3.15
N GLY A 35 -35.15 10.39 2.23
CA GLY A 35 -34.66 11.36 1.25
C GLY A 35 -33.81 12.47 1.87
N LYS A 36 -33.29 12.29 3.10
CA LYS A 36 -32.46 13.22 3.84
C LYS A 36 -30.96 12.94 3.63
N LYS A 37 -30.13 13.98 3.73
CA LYS A 37 -28.67 13.84 3.86
C LYS A 37 -28.27 14.39 5.22
N TYR A 38 -27.45 13.62 5.95
CA TYR A 38 -26.96 13.99 7.27
C TYR A 38 -25.54 14.55 7.17
N ALA A 39 -25.30 15.65 7.85
CA ALA A 39 -23.99 16.23 8.03
C ALA A 39 -23.76 16.41 9.54
N THR A 40 -22.76 15.71 10.06
CA THR A 40 -22.42 15.76 11.49
C THR A 40 -21.06 16.43 11.68
N PRO A 41 -20.95 17.49 12.52
CA PRO A 41 -19.66 18.04 12.90
C PRO A 41 -18.78 17.02 13.63
N ILE A 42 -17.46 17.22 13.59
CA ILE A 42 -16.49 16.25 14.12
C ILE A 42 -16.65 16.07 15.64
N PHE A 43 -16.91 17.15 16.39
CA PHE A 43 -17.00 17.13 17.85
C PHE A 43 -18.44 17.26 18.38
N ASP A 44 -19.41 17.38 17.51
CA ASP A 44 -20.83 17.46 17.83
C ASP A 44 -21.60 16.50 16.91
N GLY A 45 -21.28 15.24 17.02
CA GLY A 45 -21.86 14.16 16.22
C GLY A 45 -23.22 13.72 16.75
N ALA A 46 -23.93 12.92 15.95
CA ALA A 46 -25.21 12.35 16.33
C ALA A 46 -25.07 11.39 17.54
N THR A 47 -25.96 11.52 18.48
CA THR A 47 -26.08 10.62 19.65
C THR A 47 -26.83 9.33 19.27
N MET A 48 -26.68 8.28 20.08
CA MET A 48 -27.43 7.03 19.86
C MET A 48 -28.96 7.25 19.86
N GLY A 49 -29.44 8.19 20.70
CA GLY A 49 -30.85 8.53 20.78
C GLY A 49 -31.38 9.17 19.49
N GLU A 50 -30.63 10.10 18.93
CA GLU A 50 -30.96 10.75 17.65
C GLU A 50 -30.98 9.76 16.49
N VAL A 51 -29.98 8.86 16.43
CA VAL A 51 -29.95 7.80 15.41
C VAL A 51 -31.14 6.85 15.54
N ALA A 52 -31.50 6.46 16.77
CA ALA A 52 -32.67 5.62 17.02
C ALA A 52 -33.97 6.31 16.58
N HIS A 53 -34.13 7.60 16.88
CA HIS A 53 -35.28 8.38 16.47
C HIS A 53 -35.42 8.48 14.95
N GLU A 54 -34.33 8.73 14.22
CA GLU A 54 -34.35 8.79 12.76
C GLU A 54 -34.68 7.42 12.13
N LEU A 55 -34.24 6.31 12.75
CA LEU A 55 -34.62 4.96 12.33
C LEU A 55 -36.11 4.68 12.53
N GLU A 56 -36.70 5.10 13.66
CA GLU A 56 -38.12 4.98 13.93
C GLU A 56 -38.94 5.79 12.94
N GLU A 57 -38.54 7.06 12.66
CA GLU A 57 -39.17 7.90 11.65
C GLU A 57 -39.14 7.25 10.26
N ALA A 58 -38.03 6.58 9.91
CA ALA A 58 -37.88 5.85 8.66
C ALA A 58 -38.64 4.52 8.62
N GLY A 59 -39.22 4.07 9.74
CA GLY A 59 -39.86 2.76 9.85
C GLY A 59 -38.86 1.61 9.66
N LEU A 60 -37.65 1.77 10.14
CA LEU A 60 -36.57 0.76 10.06
C LEU A 60 -36.43 0.01 11.40
N PRO A 61 -35.93 -1.22 11.35
CA PRO A 61 -35.69 -2.00 12.57
C PRO A 61 -34.61 -1.34 13.45
N PRO A 62 -34.68 -1.54 14.79
CA PRO A 62 -33.70 -1.00 15.71
C PRO A 62 -32.27 -1.39 15.33
N PHE A 63 -31.35 -0.43 15.41
CA PHE A 63 -29.95 -0.59 15.02
C PHE A 63 -29.69 -1.09 13.58
N GLY A 64 -30.67 -0.94 12.68
CA GLY A 64 -30.55 -1.40 11.29
C GLY A 64 -30.41 -2.91 11.13
N ARG A 65 -30.78 -3.69 12.14
CA ARG A 65 -30.68 -5.17 12.10
C ARG A 65 -31.82 -5.78 11.32
N THR A 66 -31.47 -6.50 10.27
CA THR A 66 -32.46 -7.22 9.44
C THR A 66 -31.95 -8.61 9.10
N TYR A 67 -32.87 -9.49 8.73
CA TYR A 67 -32.51 -10.82 8.29
C TYR A 67 -32.13 -10.80 6.81
N LEU A 68 -30.99 -11.35 6.52
CA LEU A 68 -30.50 -11.55 5.17
C LEU A 68 -30.74 -13.00 4.72
N TYR A 69 -30.68 -13.21 3.42
CA TYR A 69 -30.80 -14.51 2.78
C TYR A 69 -29.54 -14.80 1.99
N ASP A 70 -29.07 -16.04 2.03
CA ASP A 70 -27.97 -16.48 1.20
C ASP A 70 -28.39 -16.46 -0.27
N GLY A 71 -27.66 -15.74 -1.11
CA GLY A 71 -27.96 -15.64 -2.54
C GLY A 71 -27.75 -16.94 -3.32
N LEU A 72 -27.00 -17.90 -2.76
CA LEU A 72 -26.72 -19.20 -3.39
C LEU A 72 -27.80 -20.25 -3.03
N THR A 73 -28.12 -20.38 -1.74
CA THR A 73 -29.04 -21.40 -1.23
C THR A 73 -30.48 -20.90 -1.08
N GLY A 74 -30.68 -19.60 -0.93
CA GLY A 74 -31.95 -18.97 -0.62
C GLY A 74 -32.34 -19.06 0.86
N ASP A 75 -31.51 -19.66 1.71
CA ASP A 75 -31.76 -19.81 3.13
C ASP A 75 -31.63 -18.50 3.88
N ARG A 76 -32.45 -18.33 4.90
CA ARG A 76 -32.35 -17.17 5.79
C ARG A 76 -31.23 -17.35 6.79
N PHE A 77 -30.48 -16.30 7.05
CA PHE A 77 -29.45 -16.31 8.11
C PHE A 77 -30.09 -16.49 9.49
N ASP A 78 -29.41 -17.24 10.37
CA ASP A 78 -29.87 -17.52 11.74
C ASP A 78 -29.96 -16.26 12.60
N GLN A 79 -29.05 -15.31 12.36
CA GLN A 79 -28.94 -14.07 13.11
C GLN A 79 -29.24 -12.86 12.26
N PRO A 80 -29.90 -11.82 12.81
CA PRO A 80 -30.07 -10.56 12.11
C PRO A 80 -28.74 -9.85 11.97
N VAL A 81 -28.49 -9.28 10.80
CA VAL A 81 -27.26 -8.57 10.43
C VAL A 81 -27.54 -7.08 10.31
N THR A 82 -26.61 -6.24 10.73
CA THR A 82 -26.69 -4.79 10.51
C THR A 82 -26.46 -4.50 9.04
N VAL A 83 -27.44 -3.84 8.43
CA VAL A 83 -27.42 -3.44 7.02
C VAL A 83 -27.64 -1.94 6.93
N GLY A 84 -27.07 -1.31 5.95
CA GLY A 84 -27.25 0.10 5.72
C GLY A 84 -26.59 0.59 4.44
N VAL A 85 -26.39 1.88 4.34
CA VAL A 85 -25.80 2.54 3.19
C VAL A 85 -24.62 3.39 3.64
N ILE A 86 -23.46 3.21 3.02
CA ILE A 86 -22.27 3.99 3.29
C ILE A 86 -21.85 4.78 2.06
N TYR A 87 -21.19 5.90 2.29
CA TYR A 87 -20.59 6.70 1.23
C TYR A 87 -19.18 6.19 0.93
N MET A 88 -18.99 5.70 -0.28
CA MET A 88 -17.73 5.07 -0.67
C MET A 88 -17.01 5.90 -1.72
N LEU A 89 -15.71 6.13 -1.49
CA LEU A 89 -14.83 6.85 -2.39
C LEU A 89 -13.83 5.89 -3.04
N LYS A 90 -13.65 6.01 -4.33
CA LYS A 90 -12.51 5.40 -5.03
C LYS A 90 -11.31 6.32 -4.87
N LEU A 91 -10.25 5.81 -4.23
CA LEU A 91 -9.00 6.56 -4.10
C LEU A 91 -8.13 6.41 -5.34
N GLY A 92 -7.36 7.47 -5.66
CA GLY A 92 -6.44 7.49 -6.80
C GLY A 92 -5.16 6.65 -6.61
N HIS A 93 -5.10 5.84 -5.55
CA HIS A 93 -3.96 4.95 -5.27
C HIS A 93 -4.10 3.61 -6.03
N LEU A 94 -4.14 3.69 -7.34
CA LEU A 94 -4.26 2.52 -8.20
C LEU A 94 -2.92 1.79 -8.34
N VAL A 95 -2.98 0.48 -8.46
CA VAL A 95 -1.78 -0.36 -8.57
C VAL A 95 -0.96 -0.04 -9.82
N ASP A 96 -1.59 0.27 -10.92
CA ASP A 96 -0.92 0.62 -12.18
C ASP A 96 -0.02 1.85 -12.04
N ASP A 97 -0.43 2.82 -11.23
CA ASP A 97 0.36 4.03 -10.95
C ASP A 97 1.54 3.76 -10.00
N LYS A 98 1.48 2.68 -9.22
CA LYS A 98 2.49 2.32 -8.21
C LYS A 98 3.39 1.18 -8.64
N MET A 99 2.92 0.34 -9.54
CA MET A 99 3.73 -0.77 -10.06
C MET A 99 4.93 -0.22 -10.82
N HIS A 100 6.12 -0.68 -10.45
CA HIS A 100 7.35 -0.26 -11.05
C HIS A 100 8.37 -1.40 -11.06
N ALA A 101 9.08 -1.55 -12.17
CA ALA A 101 10.19 -2.47 -12.33
C ALA A 101 11.30 -1.82 -13.16
N ARG A 102 12.52 -2.28 -12.98
CA ARG A 102 13.68 -1.80 -13.71
C ARG A 102 14.63 -2.95 -14.00
N SER A 103 15.14 -2.99 -15.21
CA SER A 103 16.33 -3.79 -15.56
C SER A 103 17.52 -2.88 -15.83
N ILE A 104 17.42 -2.05 -16.84
CA ILE A 104 18.40 -1.03 -17.23
C ILE A 104 17.70 0.32 -17.24
N GLY A 105 18.40 1.40 -16.89
CA GLY A 105 17.83 2.74 -16.89
C GLY A 105 18.87 3.81 -16.65
N PRO A 106 18.47 5.06 -16.40
CA PRO A 106 19.38 6.18 -16.20
C PRO A 106 20.13 6.08 -14.88
N TYR A 107 21.34 6.62 -14.89
CA TYR A 107 22.26 6.67 -13.72
C TYR A 107 22.66 8.12 -13.43
N SER A 108 23.02 8.38 -12.17
CA SER A 108 23.59 9.65 -11.77
C SER A 108 24.96 9.86 -12.44
N LEU A 109 25.25 11.09 -12.84
CA LEU A 109 26.51 11.41 -13.51
C LEU A 109 27.73 11.33 -12.57
N ILE A 110 27.57 11.69 -11.29
CA ILE A 110 28.66 11.76 -10.34
C ILE A 110 28.91 10.40 -9.69
N THR A 111 27.90 9.84 -9.04
CA THR A 111 28.02 8.59 -8.27
C THR A 111 27.85 7.34 -9.10
N GLN A 112 27.38 7.44 -10.34
CA GLN A 112 27.05 6.32 -11.23
C GLN A 112 26.04 5.32 -10.64
N GLN A 113 25.27 5.75 -9.65
CA GLN A 113 24.20 4.97 -9.05
C GLN A 113 22.91 5.11 -9.83
N PRO A 114 22.02 4.12 -9.82
CA PRO A 114 20.69 4.24 -10.40
C PRO A 114 19.93 5.42 -9.80
N LEU A 115 19.21 6.18 -10.62
CA LEU A 115 18.32 7.23 -10.14
C LEU A 115 17.17 6.62 -9.33
N GLY A 116 16.54 7.42 -8.47
CA GLY A 116 15.36 7.03 -7.69
C GLY A 116 14.05 7.46 -8.34
N GLY A 117 12.97 6.80 -7.96
CA GLY A 117 11.61 7.18 -8.34
C GLY A 117 11.10 6.57 -9.64
N LYS A 118 9.79 6.30 -9.67
CA LYS A 118 9.10 5.70 -10.83
C LYS A 118 9.16 6.59 -12.08
N ALA A 119 9.00 7.90 -11.91
CA ALA A 119 8.98 8.86 -13.02
C ALA A 119 10.30 8.91 -13.80
N GLN A 120 11.42 8.62 -13.14
CA GLN A 120 12.75 8.61 -13.73
C GLN A 120 13.20 7.20 -14.14
N PHE A 121 12.30 6.24 -14.12
CA PHE A 121 12.64 4.83 -14.33
C PHE A 121 13.79 4.38 -13.40
N GLY A 122 13.69 4.78 -12.13
CA GLY A 122 14.72 4.57 -11.13
C GLY A 122 14.69 3.19 -10.48
N GLY A 123 15.75 2.88 -9.74
CA GLY A 123 15.88 1.66 -8.96
C GLY A 123 15.33 1.81 -7.54
N GLN A 124 15.25 0.69 -6.84
CA GLN A 124 14.90 0.65 -5.43
C GLN A 124 16.10 1.05 -4.57
N ARG A 125 15.84 1.75 -3.48
CA ARG A 125 16.87 2.09 -2.50
C ARG A 125 17.14 0.90 -1.58
N PHE A 126 18.37 0.45 -1.56
CA PHE A 126 18.88 -0.52 -0.58
C PHE A 126 19.54 0.25 0.55
N GLY A 127 18.82 0.48 1.63
CA GLY A 127 19.24 1.31 2.74
C GLY A 127 20.20 0.59 3.71
N GLU A 128 20.65 1.31 4.73
CA GLU A 128 21.58 0.81 5.74
C GLU A 128 21.00 -0.39 6.52
N MET A 129 19.71 -0.34 6.87
CA MET A 129 19.05 -1.44 7.58
C MET A 129 18.96 -2.72 6.74
N GLU A 130 18.74 -2.60 5.45
CA GLU A 130 18.69 -3.73 4.52
C GLU A 130 20.09 -4.36 4.38
N VAL A 131 21.14 -3.55 4.42
CA VAL A 131 22.54 -4.03 4.47
C VAL A 131 22.78 -4.83 5.74
N TRP A 132 22.34 -4.36 6.90
CA TRP A 132 22.45 -5.11 8.16
C TRP A 132 21.74 -6.46 8.13
N ALA A 133 20.59 -6.52 7.47
CA ALA A 133 19.87 -7.78 7.31
C ALA A 133 20.69 -8.81 6.51
N LEU A 134 21.34 -8.41 5.44
CA LEU A 134 22.22 -9.29 4.66
C LEU A 134 23.48 -9.70 5.45
N GLU A 135 24.04 -8.79 6.22
CA GLU A 135 25.17 -9.08 7.12
C GLU A 135 24.78 -10.13 8.17
N ALA A 136 23.59 -10.01 8.76
CA ALA A 136 23.09 -10.95 9.75
C ALA A 136 22.92 -12.38 9.18
N PHE A 137 22.55 -12.50 7.91
CA PHE A 137 22.49 -13.78 7.20
C PHE A 137 23.84 -14.29 6.68
N GLY A 138 24.91 -13.49 6.81
CA GLY A 138 26.21 -13.84 6.27
C GLY A 138 26.29 -13.89 4.74
N ALA A 139 25.37 -13.23 4.03
CA ALA A 139 25.26 -13.25 2.59
C ALA A 139 26.20 -12.22 1.92
N ALA A 140 27.51 -12.36 2.10
CA ALA A 140 28.50 -11.41 1.64
C ALA A 140 28.55 -11.26 0.11
N ASN A 141 28.41 -12.35 -0.63
CA ASN A 141 28.44 -12.32 -2.09
C ASN A 141 27.22 -11.57 -2.67
N VAL A 142 26.03 -11.78 -2.09
CA VAL A 142 24.81 -11.08 -2.49
C VAL A 142 24.93 -9.59 -2.20
N LEU A 143 25.47 -9.24 -1.04
CA LEU A 143 25.70 -7.83 -0.67
C LEU A 143 26.70 -7.17 -1.63
N GLN A 144 27.79 -7.84 -1.97
CA GLN A 144 28.77 -7.34 -2.93
C GLN A 144 28.15 -7.12 -4.32
N GLU A 145 27.31 -8.04 -4.78
CA GLU A 145 26.62 -7.92 -6.07
C GLU A 145 25.67 -6.72 -6.08
N ILE A 146 24.90 -6.51 -5.00
CA ILE A 146 23.98 -5.38 -4.87
C ILE A 146 24.72 -4.05 -4.87
N LEU A 147 25.86 -3.97 -4.19
CA LEU A 147 26.65 -2.75 -4.08
C LEU A 147 27.46 -2.40 -5.33
N THR A 148 27.78 -3.37 -6.18
CA THR A 148 28.69 -3.18 -7.33
C THR A 148 28.01 -3.36 -8.66
N ILE A 149 27.80 -4.59 -9.10
CA ILE A 149 27.27 -4.93 -10.42
C ILE A 149 25.88 -4.36 -10.67
N LYS A 150 25.05 -4.35 -9.65
CA LYS A 150 23.67 -3.82 -9.70
C LYS A 150 23.58 -2.32 -9.45
N SER A 151 24.66 -1.66 -9.07
CA SER A 151 24.67 -0.25 -8.68
C SER A 151 25.69 0.59 -9.47
N ASP A 152 26.88 0.78 -8.95
CA ASP A 152 27.81 1.81 -9.40
C ASP A 152 29.10 1.32 -10.09
N ASP A 153 29.28 0.01 -10.28
CA ASP A 153 30.38 -0.52 -11.08
C ASP A 153 30.07 -0.42 -12.59
N VAL A 154 30.51 0.65 -13.23
CA VAL A 154 30.23 0.95 -14.64
C VAL A 154 30.68 -0.17 -15.58
N ILE A 155 31.90 -0.67 -15.39
CA ILE A 155 32.46 -1.73 -16.24
C ILE A 155 31.79 -3.07 -15.91
N GLY A 156 31.58 -3.33 -14.63
CA GLY A 156 30.93 -4.57 -14.17
C GLY A 156 29.49 -4.73 -14.67
N ARG A 157 28.74 -3.64 -14.74
CA ARG A 157 27.37 -3.62 -15.31
C ARG A 157 27.35 -4.06 -16.77
N ALA A 158 28.24 -3.50 -17.59
CA ALA A 158 28.33 -3.81 -19.01
C ALA A 158 28.71 -5.28 -19.24
N LYS A 159 29.73 -5.74 -18.53
CA LYS A 159 30.19 -7.13 -18.60
C LYS A 159 29.14 -8.12 -18.09
N ALA A 160 28.42 -7.78 -17.02
CA ALA A 160 27.36 -8.62 -16.50
C ALA A 160 26.20 -8.75 -17.49
N TYR A 161 25.79 -7.65 -18.13
CA TYR A 161 24.77 -7.68 -19.16
C TYR A 161 25.19 -8.53 -20.38
N GLU A 162 26.44 -8.38 -20.83
CA GLU A 162 27.02 -9.19 -21.91
C GLU A 162 27.04 -10.67 -21.54
N ALA A 163 27.47 -11.02 -20.32
CA ALA A 163 27.49 -12.41 -19.84
C ALA A 163 26.08 -13.03 -19.78
N ILE A 164 25.08 -12.26 -19.34
CA ILE A 164 23.67 -12.72 -19.32
C ILE A 164 23.16 -13.00 -20.74
N VAL A 165 23.44 -12.12 -21.70
CA VAL A 165 23.02 -12.29 -23.10
C VAL A 165 23.70 -13.50 -23.74
N LYS A 166 25.00 -13.74 -23.44
CA LYS A 166 25.77 -14.86 -23.97
C LYS A 166 25.55 -16.18 -23.22
N GLY A 167 24.95 -16.15 -22.03
CA GLY A 167 24.79 -17.31 -21.15
C GLY A 167 26.08 -17.75 -20.47
N GLU A 168 27.04 -16.83 -20.32
CA GLU A 168 28.32 -17.08 -19.67
C GLU A 168 28.26 -16.77 -18.15
N ASN A 169 29.24 -17.25 -17.41
CA ASN A 169 29.37 -16.94 -15.98
C ASN A 169 29.76 -15.47 -15.77
N MET A 170 29.18 -14.87 -14.74
CA MET A 170 29.51 -13.48 -14.39
C MET A 170 30.95 -13.34 -13.90
N HIS A 171 31.60 -12.25 -14.31
CA HIS A 171 32.93 -11.89 -13.84
C HIS A 171 32.88 -11.36 -12.40
N LYS A 172 34.04 -11.39 -11.72
CA LYS A 172 34.16 -10.77 -10.39
C LYS A 172 33.93 -9.25 -10.49
N PRO A 173 33.19 -8.66 -9.53
CA PRO A 173 32.96 -7.23 -9.49
C PRO A 173 34.25 -6.44 -9.23
N ASN A 174 34.28 -5.20 -9.73
CA ASN A 174 35.33 -4.25 -9.47
C ASN A 174 35.03 -3.39 -8.23
N ILE A 175 35.86 -2.39 -7.97
CA ILE A 175 35.66 -1.39 -6.91
C ILE A 175 34.50 -0.48 -7.31
N PRO A 176 33.56 -0.16 -6.39
CA PRO A 176 32.48 0.78 -6.63
C PRO A 176 33.00 2.18 -6.99
N GLU A 177 32.34 2.85 -7.96
CA GLU A 177 32.72 4.22 -8.34
C GLU A 177 32.50 5.23 -7.20
N SER A 178 31.51 4.99 -6.34
CA SER A 178 31.29 5.79 -5.13
C SER A 178 32.52 5.81 -4.21
N PHE A 179 33.29 4.72 -4.15
CA PHE A 179 34.53 4.68 -3.37
C PHE A 179 35.60 5.55 -4.00
N ASN A 180 35.72 5.55 -5.33
CA ASN A 180 36.68 6.45 -6.03
C ASN A 180 36.32 7.92 -5.79
N VAL A 181 35.04 8.27 -5.85
CA VAL A 181 34.53 9.62 -5.51
C VAL A 181 34.94 9.99 -4.07
N LEU A 182 34.73 9.12 -3.10
CA LEU A 182 35.14 9.34 -1.71
C LEU A 182 36.66 9.61 -1.59
N VAL A 183 37.50 8.82 -2.25
CA VAL A 183 38.96 9.01 -2.23
C VAL A 183 39.35 10.35 -2.85
N HIS A 184 38.70 10.75 -3.94
CA HIS A 184 38.96 12.05 -4.55
C HIS A 184 38.53 13.22 -3.67
N GLU A 185 37.42 13.12 -2.98
CA GLU A 185 36.93 14.12 -2.01
C GLU A 185 37.91 14.24 -0.81
N LEU A 186 38.35 13.10 -0.26
CA LEU A 186 39.36 13.10 0.83
C LEU A 186 40.66 13.74 0.39
N ARG A 187 41.18 13.41 -0.79
CA ARG A 187 42.36 14.04 -1.35
C ARG A 187 42.18 15.55 -1.57
N GLY A 188 40.98 15.97 -1.98
CA GLY A 188 40.63 17.39 -2.11
C GLY A 188 40.68 18.15 -0.77
N LEU A 189 40.45 17.45 0.33
CA LEU A 189 40.54 17.96 1.69
C LEU A 189 41.95 17.84 2.27
N ALA A 190 42.91 17.36 1.47
CA ALA A 190 44.32 17.11 1.89
C ALA A 190 44.46 16.06 3.02
N LEU A 191 43.56 15.08 3.03
CA LEU A 191 43.57 13.90 3.92
C LEU A 191 44.15 12.67 3.21
#